data_898332971e890af62a7e2c8a8dc24a1f
#
_entry.id   898332971e890af62a7e2c8a8dc24a1f
#
_cell.length_a   1.000
_cell.length_b   1.000
_cell.length_c   1.000
_cell.angle_alpha   90.00
_cell.angle_beta   90.00
_cell.angle_gamma   90.00
#
_symmetry.space_group_name_H-M   'P 1'
#
loop_
_entity.id
_entity.type
_entity.pdbx_description
1 polymer ?
#
loop_
_entity_poly.entity_id
_entity_poly.type
_entity_poly.pdbx_seq_one_letter_code
_entity_poly.pdbx_strand_id
1 'polypeptide(L)'
;MGKYVVKKSKNDQHFFSLKASNGQIIFSSQGYASKSACMGGIESVQKNCTEDSRYERKESSNGKPYFVLKAANHQVIGQSEMYESVAGMENGIESVKKNGTSEVVEEE
;
A
#
# COMPACT_ATOMS: atom_id res chain seq x y z
N MET A 1 -11.82 -3.31 10.35
CA MET A 1 -11.04 -2.33 9.60
C MET A 1 -9.56 -2.61 9.74
N GLY A 2 -8.78 -2.31 8.73
CA GLY A 2 -7.35 -2.62 8.72
C GLY A 2 -6.51 -1.66 9.55
N LYS A 3 -5.21 -1.81 9.43
CA LYS A 3 -4.25 -0.95 10.14
C LYS A 3 -2.96 -0.82 9.35
N TYR A 4 -2.24 0.27 9.61
CA TYR A 4 -0.90 0.48 9.08
C TYR A 4 0.13 0.05 10.11
N VAL A 5 1.22 -0.57 9.64
CA VAL A 5 2.33 -0.96 10.51
C VAL A 5 3.60 -0.32 9.96
N VAL A 6 4.29 0.44 10.80
CA VAL A 6 5.52 1.14 10.43
C VAL A 6 6.71 0.36 10.96
N LYS A 7 7.67 0.12 10.09
CA LYS A 7 8.91 -0.61 10.42
C LYS A 7 10.12 0.18 9.99
N LYS A 8 11.23 -0.05 10.68
CA LYS A 8 12.52 0.52 10.31
C LYS A 8 13.43 -0.62 9.82
N SER A 9 14.06 -0.43 8.67
CA SER A 9 14.98 -1.43 8.11
C SER A 9 16.38 -1.27 8.68
N LYS A 10 17.27 -2.23 8.34
CA LYS A 10 18.65 -2.24 8.80
C LYS A 10 19.46 -1.02 8.33
N ASN A 11 19.09 -0.43 7.20
CA ASN A 11 19.79 0.75 6.67
C ASN A 11 19.06 2.06 7.01
N ASP A 12 18.30 2.05 8.11
CA ASP A 12 17.63 3.21 8.66
C ASP A 12 16.55 3.82 7.78
N GLN A 13 16.02 3.04 6.83
CA GLN A 13 14.85 3.48 6.07
C GLN A 13 13.57 3.05 6.79
N HIS A 14 12.54 3.85 6.61
CA HIS A 14 11.23 3.59 7.22
C HIS A 14 10.26 3.12 6.16
N PHE A 15 9.50 2.08 6.48
CA PHE A 15 8.50 1.49 5.60
C PHE A 15 7.18 1.38 6.33
N PHE A 16 6.09 1.37 5.57
CA PHE A 16 4.82 0.98 6.16
C PHE A 16 4.17 -0.10 5.32
N SER A 17 3.34 -0.89 5.98
CA SER A 17 2.48 -1.88 5.33
C SER A 17 1.05 -1.60 5.75
N LEU A 18 0.10 -1.88 4.86
CA LEU A 18 -1.31 -1.85 5.19
C LEU A 18 -1.78 -3.28 5.35
N LYS A 19 -2.35 -3.60 6.51
CA LYS A 19 -2.92 -4.91 6.79
C LYS A 19 -4.44 -4.83 6.75
N ALA A 20 -5.05 -5.86 6.18
CA ALA A 20 -6.50 -6.02 6.22
C ALA A 20 -6.94 -6.48 7.61
N SER A 21 -8.25 -6.54 7.82
CA SER A 21 -8.82 -6.96 9.11
C SER A 21 -8.38 -8.35 9.53
N ASN A 22 -8.06 -9.22 8.57
CA ASN A 22 -7.58 -10.58 8.84
C ASN A 22 -6.09 -10.67 9.13
N GLY A 23 -5.40 -9.52 9.21
CA GLY A 23 -3.97 -9.47 9.50
C GLY A 23 -3.04 -9.66 8.32
N GLN A 24 -3.57 -9.88 7.12
CA GLN A 24 -2.72 -10.05 5.93
C GLN A 24 -2.26 -8.71 5.39
N ILE A 25 -1.00 -8.67 4.97
CA ILE A 25 -0.43 -7.47 4.31
C ILE A 25 -0.99 -7.40 2.90
N ILE A 26 -1.64 -6.27 2.58
CA ILE A 26 -2.24 -6.08 1.26
C ILE A 26 -1.55 -5.00 0.44
N PHE A 27 -0.69 -4.21 1.07
CA PHE A 27 -0.01 -3.10 0.40
C PHE A 27 1.24 -2.73 1.19
N SER A 28 2.32 -2.39 0.48
CA SER A 28 3.59 -2.02 1.12
C SER A 28 4.16 -0.78 0.43
N SER A 29 4.74 0.11 1.23
CA SER A 29 5.33 1.34 0.73
C SER A 29 6.75 1.13 0.22
N GLN A 30 7.28 2.16 -0.43
CA GLN A 30 8.70 2.30 -0.66
C GLN A 30 9.40 2.73 0.62
N GLY A 31 10.73 2.66 0.63
CA GLY A 31 11.51 3.12 1.78
C GLY A 31 11.54 4.65 1.85
N TYR A 32 11.39 5.17 3.06
CA TYR A 32 11.47 6.60 3.33
C TYR A 32 12.68 6.89 4.20
N ALA A 33 13.30 8.05 3.99
CA ALA A 33 14.50 8.44 4.74
C ALA A 33 14.19 8.82 6.18
N SER A 34 12.95 9.15 6.50
CA SER A 34 12.56 9.55 7.86
C SER A 34 11.19 8.98 8.20
N LYS A 35 10.92 8.90 9.50
CA LYS A 35 9.61 8.49 9.99
C LYS A 35 8.54 9.50 9.56
N SER A 36 8.86 10.79 9.60
CA SER A 36 7.95 11.84 9.19
C SER A 36 7.51 11.66 7.73
N ALA A 37 8.46 11.37 6.83
CA ALA A 37 8.14 11.12 5.43
C ALA A 37 7.29 9.87 5.28
N CYS A 38 7.57 8.82 6.06
CA CYS A 38 6.78 7.59 6.05
C CYS A 38 5.34 7.86 6.48
N MET A 39 5.15 8.63 7.53
CA MET A 39 3.81 9.01 7.99
C MET A 39 3.07 9.83 6.93
N GLY A 40 3.79 10.68 6.21
CA GLY A 40 3.22 11.41 5.07
C GLY A 40 2.75 10.47 3.96
N GLY A 41 3.48 9.37 3.73
CA GLY A 41 3.07 8.34 2.79
C GLY A 41 1.77 7.66 3.20
N ILE A 42 1.61 7.38 4.50
CA ILE A 42 0.36 6.82 5.02
C ILE A 42 -0.81 7.78 4.77
N GLU A 43 -0.63 9.06 5.06
CA GLU A 43 -1.65 10.07 4.78
C GLU A 43 -2.02 10.10 3.31
N SER A 44 -1.02 9.94 2.43
CA SER A 44 -1.25 9.93 0.99
C SER A 44 -2.11 8.73 0.60
N VAL A 45 -1.88 7.54 1.17
CA VAL A 45 -2.75 6.39 0.93
C VAL A 45 -4.16 6.68 1.40
N GLN A 46 -4.31 7.23 2.61
CA GLN A 46 -5.63 7.54 3.17
C GLN A 46 -6.43 8.46 2.25
N LYS A 47 -5.76 9.43 1.63
CA LYS A 47 -6.42 10.38 0.73
C LYS A 47 -6.75 9.79 -0.64
N ASN A 48 -5.90 8.90 -1.15
CA ASN A 48 -5.99 8.46 -2.54
C ASN A 48 -6.60 7.07 -2.72
N CYS A 49 -6.67 6.28 -1.67
CA CYS A 49 -7.05 4.87 -1.79
C CYS A 49 -8.49 4.64 -2.26
N THR A 50 -9.38 5.62 -2.11
CA THR A 50 -10.77 5.48 -2.54
C THR A 50 -10.98 5.86 -4.01
N GLU A 51 -9.96 6.44 -4.66
CA GLU A 51 -10.05 6.86 -6.06
C GLU A 51 -9.51 5.78 -6.97
N ASP A 52 -10.37 5.14 -7.75
CA ASP A 52 -9.96 4.05 -8.64
C ASP A 52 -8.88 4.50 -9.64
N SER A 53 -8.95 5.74 -10.10
CA SER A 53 -7.98 6.28 -11.07
C SER A 53 -6.56 6.39 -10.53
N ARG A 54 -6.37 6.27 -9.22
CA ARG A 54 -5.04 6.31 -8.60
C ARG A 54 -4.32 4.98 -8.67
N TYR A 55 -5.04 3.90 -9.00
CA TYR A 55 -4.45 2.57 -9.10
C TYR A 55 -3.98 2.30 -10.51
N GLU A 56 -2.75 1.81 -10.64
CA GLU A 56 -2.23 1.34 -11.91
C GLU A 56 -2.07 -0.18 -11.83
N ARG A 57 -2.76 -0.88 -12.72
CA ARG A 57 -2.74 -2.33 -12.78
C ARG A 57 -1.60 -2.76 -13.69
N LYS A 58 -0.75 -3.66 -13.19
CA LYS A 58 0.48 -4.07 -13.88
C LYS A 58 0.59 -5.58 -13.91
N GLU A 59 1.55 -6.05 -14.69
CA GLU A 59 1.89 -7.46 -14.74
C GLU A 59 3.40 -7.59 -14.52
N SER A 60 3.79 -8.52 -13.66
CA SER A 60 5.20 -8.75 -13.36
C SER A 60 5.88 -9.50 -14.51
N SER A 61 7.21 -9.61 -14.44
CA SER A 61 7.99 -10.29 -15.49
C SER A 61 7.61 -11.77 -15.65
N ASN A 62 7.05 -12.40 -14.63
CA ASN A 62 6.59 -13.78 -14.69
C ASN A 62 5.07 -13.90 -14.89
N GLY A 63 4.44 -12.82 -15.34
CA GLY A 63 3.04 -12.85 -15.75
C GLY A 63 2.02 -12.71 -14.62
N LYS A 64 2.45 -12.34 -13.42
CA LYS A 64 1.51 -12.20 -12.29
C LYS A 64 0.98 -10.77 -12.19
N PRO A 65 -0.34 -10.59 -12.07
CA PRO A 65 -0.91 -9.25 -11.93
C PRO A 65 -0.63 -8.67 -10.55
N TYR A 66 -0.42 -7.37 -10.53
CA TYR A 66 -0.27 -6.61 -9.29
C TYR A 66 -0.67 -5.15 -9.57
N PHE A 67 -0.73 -4.33 -8.52
CA PHE A 67 -1.06 -2.93 -8.72
C PHE A 67 -0.15 -2.03 -7.89
N VAL A 68 -0.03 -0.80 -8.36
CA VAL A 68 0.58 0.28 -7.57
C VAL A 68 -0.49 1.32 -7.30
N LEU A 69 -0.33 2.05 -6.20
CA LEU A 69 -1.18 3.20 -5.88
C LEU A 69 -0.35 4.45 -6.04
N LYS A 70 -0.90 5.41 -6.76
CA LYS A 70 -0.23 6.68 -7.04
C LYS A 70 -0.96 7.84 -6.36
N ALA A 71 -0.19 8.84 -5.99
CA ALA A 71 -0.75 10.10 -5.51
C ALA A 71 -1.27 10.92 -6.69
N ALA A 72 -1.92 12.05 -6.40
CA ALA A 72 -2.45 12.93 -7.43
C ALA A 72 -1.37 13.46 -8.38
N ASN A 73 -0.12 13.57 -7.91
CA ASN A 73 1.02 14.01 -8.74
C ASN A 73 1.66 12.85 -9.51
N HIS A 74 1.02 11.68 -9.54
CA HIS A 74 1.46 10.47 -10.24
C HIS A 74 2.69 9.78 -9.63
N GLN A 75 3.13 10.17 -8.46
CA GLN A 75 4.19 9.46 -7.76
C GLN A 75 3.66 8.19 -7.13
N VAL A 76 4.42 7.10 -7.26
CA VAL A 76 4.04 5.81 -6.67
C VAL A 76 4.21 5.89 -5.16
N ILE A 77 3.14 5.58 -4.43
CA ILE A 77 3.15 5.53 -2.97
C ILE A 77 3.64 4.16 -2.49
N GLY A 78 3.20 3.10 -3.18
CA GLY A 78 3.56 1.73 -2.84
C GLY A 78 2.92 0.76 -3.81
N GLN A 79 3.06 -0.52 -3.51
CA GLN A 79 2.54 -1.57 -4.39
C GLN A 79 1.97 -2.75 -3.61
N SER A 80 1.16 -3.54 -4.30
CA SER A 80 0.58 -4.75 -3.75
C SER A 80 1.54 -5.93 -3.88
N GLU A 81 1.11 -7.07 -3.34
CA GLU A 81 1.73 -8.35 -3.63
C GLU A 81 1.39 -8.78 -5.07
N MET A 82 2.06 -9.82 -5.55
CA MET A 82 1.74 -10.44 -6.82
C MET A 82 0.56 -11.40 -6.63
N TYR A 83 -0.43 -11.31 -7.51
CA TYR A 83 -1.62 -12.15 -7.45
C TYR A 83 -1.59 -13.23 -8.52
N GLU A 84 -2.31 -14.31 -8.29
CA GLU A 84 -2.38 -15.41 -9.25
C GLU A 84 -3.36 -15.12 -10.39
N SER A 85 -4.27 -14.17 -10.20
CA SER A 85 -5.29 -13.85 -11.20
C SER A 85 -5.65 -12.38 -11.16
N VAL A 86 -6.22 -11.90 -12.27
CA VAL A 86 -6.74 -10.54 -12.32
C VAL A 86 -7.86 -10.34 -11.30
N ALA A 87 -8.72 -11.34 -11.13
CA ALA A 87 -9.79 -11.26 -10.12
C ALA A 87 -9.23 -11.10 -8.72
N GLY A 88 -8.16 -11.83 -8.38
CA GLY A 88 -7.49 -11.69 -7.08
C GLY A 88 -6.92 -10.29 -6.90
N MET A 89 -6.27 -9.76 -7.94
CA MET A 89 -5.72 -8.40 -7.93
C MET A 89 -6.83 -7.36 -7.71
N GLU A 90 -7.96 -7.48 -8.42
CA GLU A 90 -9.07 -6.54 -8.26
C GLU A 90 -9.66 -6.59 -6.85
N ASN A 91 -9.73 -7.78 -6.27
CA ASN A 91 -10.14 -7.93 -4.86
C ASN A 91 -9.14 -7.25 -3.93
N GLY A 92 -7.85 -7.31 -4.24
CA GLY A 92 -6.82 -6.61 -3.49
C GLY A 92 -7.01 -5.11 -3.53
N ILE A 93 -7.33 -4.56 -4.70
CA ILE A 93 -7.63 -3.13 -4.84
C ILE A 93 -8.83 -2.75 -3.96
N GLU A 94 -9.90 -3.54 -4.00
CA GLU A 94 -11.07 -3.28 -3.16
C GLU A 94 -10.72 -3.34 -1.68
N SER A 95 -9.83 -4.25 -1.30
CA SER A 95 -9.36 -4.36 0.08
C SER A 95 -8.60 -3.11 0.51
N VAL A 96 -7.73 -2.56 -0.36
CA VAL A 96 -7.03 -1.32 -0.06
C VAL A 96 -8.00 -0.14 0.05
N LYS A 97 -8.99 -0.06 -0.86
CA LYS A 97 -10.02 0.98 -0.78
C LYS A 97 -10.75 0.94 0.56
N LYS A 98 -11.04 -0.26 1.05
CA LYS A 98 -11.79 -0.45 2.28
C LYS A 98 -10.95 -0.21 3.53
N ASN A 99 -9.70 -0.69 3.53
CA ASN A 99 -8.84 -0.64 4.72
C ASN A 99 -7.93 0.57 4.76
N GLY A 100 -7.65 1.19 3.61
CA GLY A 100 -6.70 2.29 3.53
C GLY A 100 -7.13 3.57 4.22
N THR A 101 -8.43 3.73 4.49
CA THR A 101 -8.94 4.88 5.22
C THR A 101 -8.75 4.75 6.73
N SER A 102 -8.23 3.62 7.20
CA SER A 102 -7.99 3.40 8.64
C SER A 102 -7.02 4.43 9.20
N GLU A 103 -7.31 4.90 10.40
CA GLU A 103 -6.42 5.81 11.11
C GLU A 103 -5.55 5.08 12.13
N VAL A 104 -5.67 3.74 12.21
CA VAL A 104 -4.88 2.94 13.16
C VAL A 104 -3.49 2.74 12.59
N VAL A 105 -2.47 3.21 13.31
CA VAL A 105 -1.06 3.07 12.94
C VAL A 105 -0.31 2.45 14.11
N GLU A 106 0.40 1.36 13.85
CA GLU A 106 1.23 0.69 14.84
C GLU A 106 2.69 0.75 14.41
N GLU A 107 3.60 0.75 15.35
CA GLU A 107 5.04 0.68 15.08
C GLU A 107 5.61 -0.65 15.57
N GLU A 108 6.52 -1.19 14.80
CA GLU A 108 7.29 -2.37 15.20
C GLU A 108 8.72 -2.01 15.51
#